data_d7c7fe83b4f49bf3eacecc7ad7b5af13
#
_entry.id   d7c7fe83b4f49bf3eacecc7ad7b5af13
#
_cell.length_a   1.000
_cell.length_b   1.000
_cell.length_c   1.000
_cell.angle_alpha   90.00
_cell.angle_beta   90.00
_cell.angle_gamma   90.00
#
_symmetry.space_group_name_H-M   'P 1'
#
loop_
_entity.id
_entity.type
_entity.pdbx_description
1 polymer ?
#
loop_
_entity_poly.entity_id
_entity_poly.type
_entity_poly.pdbx_seq_one_letter_code
_entity_poly.pdbx_strand_id
1 'polypeptide(L)' 'MNEYNPGDLIEFHERSGKEIAIVIRVVRDGIFDDFGVHVRFPDDDMSYHYYFNELSRWETDGGITVHRG' A
#
# COMPACT_ATOMS: atom_id res chain seq x y z
N MET A 1 8.29 -12.05 -6.04
CA MET A 1 8.30 -10.58 -5.93
C MET A 1 6.86 -10.07 -5.92
N ASN A 2 6.52 -9.26 -4.93
CA ASN A 2 5.16 -8.75 -4.81
C ASN A 2 4.96 -7.55 -5.71
N GLU A 3 3.83 -7.51 -6.38
CA GLU A 3 3.50 -6.41 -7.28
C GLU A 3 2.35 -5.58 -6.71
N TYR A 4 2.39 -4.28 -6.96
CA TYR A 4 1.35 -3.34 -6.55
C TYR A 4 0.99 -2.49 -7.76
N ASN A 5 -0.30 -2.36 -8.01
CA ASN A 5 -0.79 -1.62 -9.17
C ASN A 5 -1.92 -0.69 -8.76
N PRO A 6 -2.10 0.44 -9.47
CA PRO A 6 -3.24 1.31 -9.19
C PRO A 6 -4.56 0.53 -9.26
N GLY A 7 -5.43 0.75 -8.30
CA GLY A 7 -6.68 0.04 -8.17
C GLY A 7 -6.65 -1.13 -7.21
N ASP A 8 -5.46 -1.59 -6.82
CA ASP A 8 -5.35 -2.65 -5.79
C ASP A 8 -5.83 -2.11 -4.45
N LEU A 9 -6.42 -2.99 -3.65
CA LEU A 9 -6.83 -2.65 -2.28
C LEU A 9 -5.86 -3.28 -1.29
N ILE A 10 -5.49 -2.52 -0.28
CA ILE A 10 -4.61 -3.00 0.78
C ILE A 10 -5.34 -2.90 2.10
N GLU A 11 -5.52 -4.05 2.77
CA GLU A 11 -6.05 -4.10 4.12
C GLU A 11 -4.91 -4.04 5.12
N PHE A 12 -4.92 -3.04 5.98
CA PHE A 12 -3.97 -2.93 7.08
C PHE A 12 -4.61 -3.53 8.31
N HIS A 13 -3.98 -4.56 8.88
CA HIS A 13 -4.50 -5.26 10.04
C HIS A 13 -3.98 -4.63 11.31
N GLU A 14 -4.86 -3.99 12.06
CA GLU A 14 -4.53 -3.30 13.30
C GLU A 14 -5.27 -3.93 14.48
N ARG A 15 -4.84 -3.61 15.69
CA ARG A 15 -5.48 -4.12 16.90
C ARG A 15 -6.94 -3.70 17.00
N SER A 16 -7.25 -2.50 16.53
CA SER A 16 -8.61 -1.94 16.60
C SER A 16 -9.47 -2.35 15.42
N GLY A 17 -8.96 -3.14 14.48
CA GLY A 17 -9.69 -3.56 13.29
C GLY A 17 -8.87 -3.43 12.04
N LYS A 18 -9.56 -3.27 10.92
CA LYS A 18 -8.93 -3.18 9.60
C LYS A 18 -9.11 -1.78 9.03
N GLU A 19 -8.05 -1.27 8.41
CA GLU A 19 -8.15 -0.08 7.58
C GLU A 19 -7.88 -0.48 6.14
N ILE A 20 -8.67 0.04 5.22
CA ILE A 20 -8.53 -0.29 3.81
C ILE A 20 -8.06 0.94 3.06
N ALA A 21 -6.99 0.76 2.28
CA ALA A 21 -6.46 1.79 1.41
C ALA A 21 -6.55 1.33 -0.03
N ILE A 22 -6.65 2.29 -0.93
CA ILE A 22 -6.62 2.01 -2.36
C ILE A 22 -5.31 2.54 -2.94
N VAL A 23 -4.67 1.73 -3.78
CA VAL A 23 -3.45 2.16 -4.48
C VAL A 23 -3.86 3.12 -5.59
N ILE A 24 -3.35 4.35 -5.52
CA ILE A 24 -3.69 5.38 -6.49
C ILE A 24 -2.58 5.62 -7.51
N ARG A 25 -1.33 5.29 -7.15
CA ARG A 25 -0.19 5.56 -8.01
C ARG A 25 0.97 4.68 -7.59
N VAL A 26 1.73 4.22 -8.57
CA VAL A 26 2.95 3.44 -8.30
C VAL A 26 4.08 4.06 -9.09
N VAL A 27 5.15 4.43 -8.40
CA VAL A 27 6.33 5.05 -9.00
C VAL A 27 7.49 4.07 -8.89
N ARG A 28 7.98 3.61 -10.02
CA ARG A 28 9.02 2.57 -10.08
C ARG A 28 10.41 3.11 -10.35
N ASP A 29 10.53 4.37 -10.75
CA ASP A 29 11.81 5.01 -11.01
C ASP A 29 12.31 5.68 -9.75
N GLY A 30 13.43 5.21 -9.22
CA GLY A 30 13.96 5.63 -7.94
C GLY A 30 14.76 6.92 -7.94
N ILE A 31 14.46 7.87 -8.82
CA ILE A 31 15.22 9.12 -8.91
C ILE A 31 14.73 10.16 -7.90
N PHE A 32 13.45 10.05 -7.50
CA PHE A 32 12.83 11.04 -6.63
C PHE A 32 12.32 10.38 -5.33
N ASP A 33 12.00 11.22 -4.35
CA ASP A 33 11.51 10.77 -3.04
C ASP A 33 10.15 10.10 -3.11
N ASP A 34 9.46 10.18 -4.24
CA ASP A 34 8.13 9.57 -4.41
C ASP A 34 8.17 8.12 -4.93
N PHE A 35 9.37 7.52 -4.99
CA PHE A 35 9.51 6.12 -5.38
C PHE A 35 8.74 5.19 -4.43
N GLY A 36 7.84 4.38 -5.00
CA GLY A 36 7.07 3.44 -4.21
C GLY A 36 5.60 3.44 -4.53
N VAL A 37 4.79 3.10 -3.53
CA VAL A 37 3.35 2.92 -3.69
C VAL A 37 2.62 4.03 -2.94
N HIS A 38 1.79 4.76 -3.67
CA HIS A 38 0.98 5.82 -3.11
C HIS A 38 -0.44 5.31 -2.91
N VAL A 39 -0.95 5.43 -1.70
CA VAL A 39 -2.27 4.92 -1.34
C VAL A 39 -3.11 6.03 -0.75
N ARG A 40 -4.42 5.85 -0.81
CA ARG A 40 -5.38 6.74 -0.18
C ARG A 40 -6.27 5.92 0.74
N PHE A 41 -6.50 6.46 1.93
CA PHE A 41 -7.45 5.90 2.88
C PHE A 41 -8.76 6.66 2.75
N PRO A 42 -9.80 6.07 2.13
CA PRO A 42 -11.04 6.80 1.86
C PRO A 42 -11.75 7.31 3.11
N ASP A 43 -11.66 6.57 4.21
CA ASP A 43 -12.34 6.95 5.45
C ASP A 43 -11.81 8.26 6.03
N ASP A 44 -10.52 8.48 5.92
CA ASP A 44 -9.86 9.66 6.47
C ASP A 44 -9.53 10.71 5.42
N ASP A 45 -9.73 10.38 4.14
CA ASP A 45 -9.33 11.21 3.00
C ASP A 45 -7.86 11.58 3.06
N MET A 46 -7.04 10.65 3.56
CA MET A 46 -5.59 10.84 3.71
C MET A 46 -4.84 10.00 2.69
N SER A 47 -3.72 10.53 2.22
CA SER A 47 -2.83 9.83 1.30
C SER A 47 -1.50 9.58 1.97
N TYR A 48 -0.94 8.41 1.73
CA TYR A 48 0.35 8.00 2.27
C TYR A 48 1.21 7.38 1.18
N HIS A 49 2.49 7.33 1.45
CA HIS A 49 3.48 6.78 0.54
C HIS A 49 4.28 5.70 1.29
N TYR A 50 4.37 4.52 0.68
CA TYR A 50 5.12 3.39 1.24
C TYR A 50 6.12 2.89 0.22
N TYR A 51 7.27 2.42 0.69
CA TYR A 51 8.26 1.79 -0.18
C TYR A 51 7.85 0.35 -0.47
N PHE A 52 8.28 -0.16 -1.63
CA PHE A 52 7.94 -1.53 -2.03
C PHE A 52 8.37 -2.56 -1.02
N ASN A 53 9.59 -2.44 -0.48
CA ASN A 53 10.10 -3.39 0.48
C ASN A 53 9.34 -3.37 1.79
N GLU A 54 8.81 -2.22 2.20
CA GLU A 54 7.99 -2.11 3.39
C GLU A 54 6.69 -2.92 3.22
N LEU A 55 5.99 -2.67 2.12
CA LEU A 55 4.72 -3.36 1.86
C LEU A 55 4.93 -4.86 1.67
N SER A 56 5.98 -5.25 0.94
CA SER A 56 6.29 -6.67 0.72
C SER A 56 6.56 -7.39 2.04
N ARG A 57 7.28 -6.75 2.93
CA ARG A 57 7.59 -7.29 4.24
C ARG A 57 6.33 -7.48 5.07
N TRP A 58 5.48 -6.46 5.11
CA TRP A 58 4.24 -6.52 5.87
C TRP A 58 3.27 -7.55 5.28
N GLU A 59 3.25 -7.69 3.97
CA GLU A 59 2.42 -8.70 3.33
C GLU A 59 2.90 -10.11 3.72
N THR A 60 4.20 -10.33 3.72
CA THR A 60 4.79 -11.60 4.12
C THR A 60 4.53 -11.90 5.59
N ASP A 61 4.62 -10.90 6.44
CA ASP A 61 4.42 -11.04 7.89
C ASP A 61 2.95 -11.12 8.30
N GLY A 62 2.03 -10.88 7.38
CA GLY A 62 0.61 -10.90 7.67
C GLY A 62 0.05 -9.59 8.21
N GLY A 63 0.84 -8.53 8.20
CA GLY A 63 0.38 -7.21 8.65
C GLY A 63 -0.56 -6.52 7.68
N ILE A 64 -0.50 -6.91 6.41
CA ILE A 64 -1.41 -6.42 5.39
C ILE A 64 -1.88 -7.57 4.50
N THR A 65 -3.03 -7.38 3.88
CA THR A 65 -3.53 -8.28 2.83
C THR A 65 -3.77 -7.44 1.58
N VAL A 66 -3.25 -7.89 0.45
CA VAL A 66 -3.38 -7.15 -0.81
C VAL A 66 -4.37 -7.87 -1.71
N HIS A 67 -5.39 -7.14 -2.13
CA HIS A 67 -6.38 -7.63 -3.08
C HIS A 67 -6.03 -7.05 -4.45
N ARG A 68 -5.43 -7.88 -5.27
CA ARG A 68 -4.99 -7.48 -6.59
C ARG A 68 -6.15 -7.63 -7.57
N GLY A 69 -6.43 -6.55 -8.26
CA GLY A 69 -7.53 -6.51 -9.22
C GLY A 69 -7.22 -7.12 -10.56
#